data_9f4fe4831a4a6619b66eafbb671e9bc1
#
_entry.id   9f4fe4831a4a6619b66eafbb671e9bc1
#
_cell.length_a   1.000
_cell.length_b   1.000
_cell.length_c   1.000
_cell.angle_alpha   90.00
_cell.angle_beta   90.00
_cell.angle_gamma   90.00
#
_symmetry.space_group_name_H-M   'P 1'
#
loop_
_entity.id
_entity.type
_entity.pdbx_description
1 polymer ?
#
loop_
_entity_poly.entity_id
_entity_poly.type
_entity_poly.pdbx_seq_one_letter_code
_entity_poly.pdbx_strand_id
1 'polypeptide(L)'
;MQNLNDALFSGLLAAGPALGQVYNISNGQPVPIWDVINYVFRKLGEPPVTRHVPYGLAYTAALLNESACKLLPGRPEPSLYRLAVAVMAKDFSLDISRARQFLDYDPQVSVWTALDEFCAWWGAQQP
;
A
#
# COMPACT_ATOMS: atom_id res chain seq x y z
N MET A 1 0.26 -3.73 12.08
CA MET A 1 -0.52 -2.69 12.82
C MET A 1 0.30 -1.97 13.90
N GLN A 2 1.36 -2.57 14.45
CA GLN A 2 2.14 -2.01 15.56
C GLN A 2 2.70 -0.61 15.26
N ASN A 3 3.44 -0.42 14.18
CA ASN A 3 3.99 0.90 13.80
C ASN A 3 2.94 2.02 13.72
N LEU A 4 1.71 1.71 13.25
CA LEU A 4 0.63 2.68 13.21
C LEU A 4 0.11 3.03 14.61
N ASN A 5 -0.02 2.03 15.47
CA ASN A 5 -0.44 2.25 16.86
C ASN A 5 0.59 3.12 17.60
N ASP A 6 1.88 2.84 17.42
CA ASP A 6 2.97 3.64 18.02
C ASP A 6 2.90 5.10 17.55
N ALA A 7 2.67 5.33 16.26
CA ALA A 7 2.49 6.68 15.72
C ALA A 7 1.25 7.38 16.29
N LEU A 8 0.13 6.67 16.49
CA LEU A 8 -1.08 7.22 17.10
C LEU A 8 -0.85 7.58 18.58
N PHE A 9 -0.15 6.74 19.34
CA PHE A 9 0.21 7.05 20.72
C PHE A 9 1.15 8.24 20.80
N SER A 10 2.18 8.31 19.95
CA SER A 10 3.06 9.48 19.87
C SER A 10 2.27 10.75 19.53
N GLY A 11 1.33 10.67 18.60
CA GLY A 11 0.45 11.79 18.25
C GLY A 11 -0.49 12.22 19.39
N LEU A 12 -0.99 11.28 20.18
CA LEU A 12 -1.84 11.56 21.35
C LEU A 12 -1.06 12.29 22.46
N LEU A 13 0.20 11.94 22.63
CA LEU A 13 1.08 12.54 23.64
C LEU A 13 1.81 13.79 23.11
N ALA A 14 1.64 14.14 21.85
CA ALA A 14 2.30 15.27 21.21
C ALA A 14 1.90 16.61 21.84
N ALA A 15 2.84 17.55 21.90
CA ALA A 15 2.63 18.88 22.43
C ALA A 15 3.34 19.94 21.58
N GLY A 16 3.00 21.20 21.79
CA GLY A 16 3.69 22.33 21.15
C GLY A 16 3.59 22.30 19.62
N PRO A 17 4.71 22.41 18.89
CA PRO A 17 4.73 22.53 17.43
C PRO A 17 4.24 21.28 16.68
N ALA A 18 4.10 20.15 17.36
CA ALA A 18 3.57 18.93 16.78
C ALA A 18 2.05 18.98 16.59
N LEU A 19 1.33 19.81 17.34
CA LEU A 19 -0.13 19.89 17.29
C LEU A 19 -0.63 20.57 16.01
N GLY A 20 -1.76 20.07 15.49
CA GLY A 20 -2.42 20.64 14.31
C GLY A 20 -1.69 20.39 13.00
N GLN A 21 -0.71 19.48 12.98
CA GLN A 21 0.07 19.12 11.80
C GLN A 21 -0.43 17.81 11.17
N VAL A 22 -0.10 17.62 9.88
CA VAL A 22 -0.34 16.38 9.14
C VAL A 22 0.96 15.61 9.00
N TYR A 23 0.91 14.32 9.28
CA TYR A 23 2.06 13.43 9.24
C TYR A 23 1.83 12.24 8.32
N ASN A 24 2.80 11.96 7.44
CA ASN A 24 2.84 10.70 6.73
C ASN A 24 3.39 9.64 7.69
N ILE A 25 2.72 8.51 7.78
CA ILE A 25 3.14 7.36 8.57
C ILE A 25 3.34 6.18 7.61
N SER A 26 4.54 5.62 7.61
CA SER A 26 4.89 4.41 6.88
C SER A 26 6.06 3.71 7.57
N ASN A 27 6.45 2.54 7.06
CA ASN A 27 7.60 1.80 7.61
C ASN A 27 8.96 2.45 7.29
N GLY A 28 9.00 3.57 6.54
CA GLY A 28 10.22 4.31 6.23
C GLY A 28 11.21 3.61 5.30
N GLN A 29 10.89 2.41 4.82
CA GLN A 29 11.69 1.62 3.90
C GLN A 29 10.86 1.35 2.65
N PRO A 30 11.16 1.97 1.51
CA PRO A 30 10.51 1.67 0.24
C PRO A 30 10.80 0.23 -0.17
N VAL A 31 9.75 -0.51 -0.56
CA VAL A 31 9.86 -1.87 -1.11
C VAL A 31 9.09 -1.95 -2.41
N PRO A 32 9.60 -2.68 -3.43
CA PRO A 32 8.87 -2.88 -4.68
C PRO A 32 7.56 -3.63 -4.43
N ILE A 33 6.45 -3.11 -4.95
CA ILE A 33 5.11 -3.71 -4.74
C ILE A 33 5.04 -5.16 -5.24
N TRP A 34 5.72 -5.47 -6.34
CA TRP A 34 5.72 -6.82 -6.91
C TRP A 34 6.50 -7.82 -6.06
N ASP A 35 7.52 -7.38 -5.32
CA ASP A 35 8.24 -8.22 -4.35
C ASP A 35 7.33 -8.56 -3.17
N VAL A 36 6.54 -7.59 -2.69
CA VAL A 36 5.53 -7.78 -1.64
C VAL A 36 4.47 -8.79 -2.09
N ILE A 37 3.89 -8.61 -3.28
CA ILE A 37 2.86 -9.50 -3.84
C ILE A 37 3.42 -10.93 -3.98
N ASN A 38 4.58 -11.07 -4.60
CA ASN A 38 5.20 -12.38 -4.82
C ASN A 38 5.65 -13.04 -3.50
N TYR A 39 6.00 -12.24 -2.49
CA TYR A 39 6.30 -12.76 -1.16
C TYR A 39 5.07 -13.41 -0.52
N VAL A 40 3.94 -12.71 -0.54
CA VAL A 40 2.67 -13.24 -0.01
C VAL A 40 2.24 -14.49 -0.77
N PHE A 41 2.30 -14.49 -2.11
CA PHE A 41 1.95 -15.66 -2.92
C PHE A 41 2.78 -16.89 -2.53
N ARG A 42 4.10 -16.73 -2.40
CA ARG A 42 4.97 -17.84 -1.95
C ARG A 42 4.61 -18.35 -0.56
N LYS A 43 4.27 -17.48 0.36
CA LYS A 43 3.86 -17.86 1.74
C LYS A 43 2.52 -18.61 1.76
N LEU A 44 1.63 -18.29 0.84
CA LEU A 44 0.33 -18.97 0.70
C LEU A 44 0.38 -20.20 -0.21
N GLY A 45 1.55 -20.57 -0.76
CA GLY A 45 1.71 -21.72 -1.65
C GLY A 45 1.25 -21.45 -3.09
N GLU A 46 1.00 -20.20 -3.44
CA GLU A 46 0.58 -19.79 -4.78
C GLU A 46 1.77 -19.48 -5.70
N PRO A 47 1.64 -19.70 -7.02
CA PRO A 47 2.69 -19.39 -7.98
C PRO A 47 2.93 -17.87 -8.08
N PRO A 48 4.19 -17.43 -8.26
CA PRO A 48 4.50 -16.01 -8.38
C PRO A 48 3.94 -15.40 -9.67
N VAL A 49 3.62 -14.11 -9.63
CA VAL A 49 3.23 -13.33 -10.81
C VAL A 49 4.48 -13.03 -11.65
N THR A 50 4.55 -13.64 -12.83
CA THR A 50 5.69 -13.50 -13.75
C THR A 50 5.35 -12.76 -15.04
N ARG A 51 4.05 -12.57 -15.33
CA ARG A 51 3.61 -11.91 -16.56
C ARG A 51 3.74 -10.39 -16.43
N HIS A 52 4.37 -9.79 -17.44
CA HIS A 52 4.50 -8.35 -17.55
C HIS A 52 3.61 -7.82 -18.68
N VAL A 53 2.85 -6.78 -18.38
CA VAL A 53 2.09 -6.01 -19.36
C VAL A 53 2.75 -4.64 -19.50
N PRO A 54 3.09 -4.17 -20.71
CA PRO A 54 3.64 -2.84 -20.90
C PRO A 54 2.72 -1.76 -20.33
N TYR A 55 3.29 -0.79 -19.61
CA TYR A 55 2.52 0.27 -18.94
C TYR A 55 1.54 0.99 -19.87
N GLY A 56 2.00 1.38 -21.08
CA GLY A 56 1.15 2.07 -22.07
C GLY A 56 -0.08 1.25 -22.47
N LEU A 57 0.07 -0.06 -22.63
CA LEU A 57 -1.05 -0.95 -22.97
C LEU A 57 -2.04 -1.06 -21.81
N ALA A 58 -1.55 -1.28 -20.60
CA ALA A 58 -2.39 -1.36 -19.40
C ALA A 58 -3.13 -0.02 -19.15
N TYR A 59 -2.44 1.11 -19.32
CA TYR A 59 -3.02 2.43 -19.13
C TYR A 59 -4.11 2.76 -20.18
N THR A 60 -3.89 2.45 -21.45
CA THR A 60 -4.90 2.65 -22.50
C THR A 60 -6.11 1.74 -22.30
N ALA A 61 -5.90 0.48 -21.90
CA ALA A 61 -6.99 -0.42 -21.56
C ALA A 61 -7.84 0.12 -20.39
N ALA A 62 -7.19 0.65 -19.34
CA ALA A 62 -7.88 1.28 -18.22
C ALA A 62 -8.65 2.54 -18.64
N LEU A 63 -8.09 3.38 -19.50
CA LEU A 63 -8.76 4.56 -20.04
C LEU A 63 -10.03 4.20 -20.83
N LEU A 64 -9.94 3.17 -21.68
CA LEU A 64 -11.09 2.68 -22.45
C LEU A 64 -12.16 2.09 -21.54
N ASN A 65 -11.76 1.29 -20.53
CA ASN A 65 -12.66 0.72 -19.54
C ASN A 65 -13.41 1.81 -18.76
N GLU A 66 -12.69 2.81 -18.21
CA GLU A 66 -13.31 3.94 -17.52
C GLU A 66 -14.28 4.73 -18.41
N SER A 67 -13.91 4.94 -19.68
CA SER A 67 -14.73 5.68 -20.65
C SER A 67 -16.01 4.91 -21.00
N ALA A 68 -15.89 3.60 -21.23
CA ALA A 68 -17.03 2.74 -21.51
C ALA A 68 -18.01 2.70 -20.31
N CYS A 69 -17.51 2.56 -19.09
CA CYS A 69 -18.34 2.56 -17.87
C CYS A 69 -19.10 3.88 -17.66
N LYS A 70 -18.51 5.01 -18.06
CA LYS A 70 -19.18 6.33 -17.98
C LYS A 70 -20.33 6.47 -18.98
N LEU A 71 -20.25 5.77 -20.13
CA LEU A 71 -21.26 5.83 -21.19
C LEU A 71 -22.40 4.83 -20.98
N LEU A 72 -22.19 3.79 -20.15
CA LEU A 72 -23.19 2.76 -19.88
C LEU A 72 -24.29 3.25 -18.93
N PRO A 73 -25.56 2.82 -19.14
CA PRO A 73 -26.64 3.07 -18.19
C PRO A 73 -26.28 2.50 -16.80
N GLY A 74 -26.56 3.24 -15.73
CA GLY A 74 -26.23 2.84 -14.37
C GLY A 74 -24.77 3.11 -13.94
N ARG A 75 -23.90 3.54 -14.88
CA ARG A 75 -22.49 3.89 -14.62
C ARG A 75 -21.77 2.87 -13.73
N PRO A 76 -21.63 1.61 -14.19
CA PRO A 76 -20.95 0.59 -13.39
C PRO A 76 -19.51 1.03 -13.04
N GLU A 77 -19.02 0.57 -11.90
CA GLU A 77 -17.64 0.84 -11.51
C GLU A 77 -16.67 0.13 -12.47
N PRO A 78 -15.63 0.84 -12.98
CA PRO A 78 -14.63 0.22 -13.82
C PRO A 78 -13.86 -0.86 -13.06
N SER A 79 -13.66 -2.02 -13.66
CA SER A 79 -12.84 -3.10 -13.09
C SER A 79 -11.33 -2.78 -13.13
N LEU A 80 -10.92 -1.85 -13.98
CA LEU A 80 -9.54 -1.40 -14.11
C LEU A 80 -9.50 0.13 -14.17
N TYR A 81 -8.79 0.73 -13.21
CA TYR A 81 -8.61 2.17 -13.10
C TYR A 81 -7.20 2.59 -13.52
N ARG A 82 -7.07 3.72 -14.19
CA ARG A 82 -5.76 4.31 -14.53
C ARG A 82 -4.90 4.57 -13.29
N LEU A 83 -5.53 4.97 -12.18
CA LEU A 83 -4.83 5.18 -10.91
C LEU A 83 -4.20 3.86 -10.40
N ALA A 84 -4.94 2.76 -10.43
CA ALA A 84 -4.42 1.45 -10.02
C ALA A 84 -3.23 1.02 -10.89
N VAL A 85 -3.34 1.20 -12.22
CA VAL A 85 -2.23 0.91 -13.14
C VAL A 85 -1.01 1.79 -12.83
N ALA A 86 -1.21 3.07 -12.54
CA ALA A 86 -0.11 3.99 -12.22
C ALA A 86 0.58 3.63 -10.89
N VAL A 87 -0.19 3.29 -9.85
CA VAL A 87 0.35 2.88 -8.54
C VAL A 87 1.13 1.57 -8.64
N MET A 88 0.66 0.62 -9.47
CA MET A 88 1.34 -0.68 -9.66
C MET A 88 2.59 -0.61 -10.54
N ALA A 89 2.71 0.43 -11.37
CA ALA A 89 3.78 0.55 -12.37
C ALA A 89 4.82 1.63 -12.06
N LYS A 90 4.55 2.51 -11.10
CA LYS A 90 5.43 3.62 -10.75
C LYS A 90 5.88 3.52 -9.30
N ASP A 91 7.10 3.98 -9.05
CA ASP A 91 7.62 4.08 -7.70
C ASP A 91 6.84 5.14 -6.91
N PHE A 92 6.45 4.77 -5.71
CA PHE A 92 5.74 5.63 -4.78
C PHE A 92 6.29 5.42 -3.37
N SER A 93 6.75 6.48 -2.73
CA SER A 93 7.21 6.45 -1.35
C SER A 93 6.68 7.66 -0.59
N LEU A 94 6.50 7.50 0.71
CA LEU A 94 6.09 8.57 1.62
C LEU A 94 7.29 9.05 2.43
N ASP A 95 7.52 10.35 2.44
CA ASP A 95 8.49 10.97 3.34
C ASP A 95 7.90 11.06 4.76
N ILE A 96 8.57 10.40 5.71
CA ILE A 96 8.21 10.36 7.13
C ILE A 96 9.09 11.26 8.01
N SER A 97 9.92 12.11 7.42
CA SER A 97 10.87 12.96 8.16
C SER A 97 10.18 13.84 9.20
N ARG A 98 9.00 14.36 8.89
CA ARG A 98 8.22 15.16 9.85
C ARG A 98 7.70 14.33 11.02
N ALA A 99 7.26 13.10 10.79
CA ALA A 99 6.83 12.21 11.86
C ALA A 99 8.01 11.86 12.78
N ARG A 100 9.18 11.60 12.23
CA ARG A 100 10.40 11.38 13.00
C ARG A 100 10.79 12.61 13.84
N GLN A 101 10.74 13.80 13.24
CA GLN A 101 11.17 15.04 13.90
C GLN A 101 10.24 15.49 15.02
N PHE A 102 8.93 15.38 14.83
CA PHE A 102 7.94 15.98 15.74
C PHE A 102 7.20 14.99 16.63
N LEU A 103 7.15 13.71 16.23
CA LEU A 103 6.48 12.64 16.98
C LEU A 103 7.47 11.61 17.55
N ASP A 104 8.76 11.77 17.31
CA ASP A 104 9.78 10.76 17.64
C ASP A 104 9.43 9.38 17.09
N TYR A 105 8.81 9.36 15.89
CA TYR A 105 8.32 8.16 15.27
C TYR A 105 9.46 7.35 14.65
N ASP A 106 9.70 6.16 15.17
CA ASP A 106 10.66 5.21 14.64
C ASP A 106 10.01 3.84 14.40
N PRO A 107 9.72 3.47 13.13
CA PRO A 107 9.06 2.22 12.83
C PRO A 107 9.94 1.01 13.13
N GLN A 108 9.54 0.17 14.08
CA GLN A 108 10.28 -1.00 14.54
C GLN A 108 9.95 -2.27 13.75
N VAL A 109 8.75 -2.38 13.21
CA VAL A 109 8.30 -3.57 12.47
C VAL A 109 8.54 -3.39 10.99
N SER A 110 9.34 -4.27 10.41
CA SER A 110 9.60 -4.28 8.96
C SER A 110 8.35 -4.72 8.18
N VAL A 111 8.31 -4.38 6.87
CA VAL A 111 7.24 -4.84 5.97
C VAL A 111 7.18 -6.37 5.94
N TRP A 112 8.33 -7.03 5.89
CA TRP A 112 8.43 -8.48 5.81
C TRP A 112 7.91 -9.18 7.06
N THR A 113 8.26 -8.68 8.24
CA THR A 113 7.73 -9.18 9.52
C THR A 113 6.21 -9.04 9.59
N ALA A 114 5.68 -7.89 9.19
CA ALA A 114 4.24 -7.66 9.16
C ALA A 114 3.51 -8.58 8.16
N LEU A 115 4.15 -8.89 7.03
CA LEU A 115 3.60 -9.85 6.05
C LEU A 115 3.63 -11.28 6.58
N ASP A 116 4.65 -11.67 7.32
CA ASP A 116 4.70 -12.99 7.97
C ASP A 116 3.56 -13.16 8.97
N GLU A 117 3.33 -12.16 9.81
CA GLU A 117 2.20 -12.14 10.76
C GLU A 117 0.85 -12.22 10.03
N PHE A 118 0.70 -11.46 8.94
CA PHE A 118 -0.51 -11.48 8.11
C PHE A 118 -0.74 -12.86 7.49
N CYS A 119 0.28 -13.46 6.88
CA CYS A 119 0.14 -14.78 6.26
C CYS A 119 -0.17 -15.88 7.29
N ALA A 120 0.43 -15.81 8.48
CA ALA A 120 0.13 -16.74 9.56
C ALA A 120 -1.31 -16.61 10.05
N TRP A 121 -1.79 -15.37 10.25
CA TRP A 121 -3.17 -15.09 10.61
C TRP A 121 -4.15 -15.56 9.53
N TRP A 122 -3.87 -15.26 8.26
CA TRP A 122 -4.70 -15.68 7.14
C TRP A 122 -4.79 -17.22 7.03
N GLY A 123 -3.64 -17.92 7.16
CA GLY A 123 -3.61 -19.38 7.14
C GLY A 123 -4.42 -20.02 8.26
N ALA A 124 -4.48 -19.39 9.44
CA ALA A 124 -5.30 -19.86 10.56
C ALA A 124 -6.82 -19.63 10.37
N GLN A 125 -7.23 -18.77 9.42
CA GLN A 125 -8.64 -18.50 9.10
C GLN A 125 -9.20 -19.44 8.00
N GLN A 126 -8.32 -20.16 7.32
CA GLN A 126 -8.75 -21.11 6.28
C GLN A 126 -9.13 -22.45 6.94
N PRO A 127 -10.32 -23.03 6.65
CA PRO A 127 -10.78 -24.30 7.21
C PRO A 127 -9.95 -25.49 6.71
#